data_9ab88df727053fd9ef14bef60ad2868b
#
_entry.id   9ab88df727053fd9ef14bef60ad2868b
#
_cell.length_a   1.000
_cell.length_b   1.000
_cell.length_c   1.000
_cell.angle_alpha   90.00
_cell.angle_beta   90.00
_cell.angle_gamma   90.00
#
_symmetry.space_group_name_H-M   'P 1'
#
loop_
_entity.id
_entity.type
_entity.pdbx_description
1 polymer ?
#
loop_
_entity_poly.entity_id
_entity_poly.type
_entity_poly.pdbx_seq_one_letter_code
_entity_poly.pdbx_strand_id
1 'polypeptide(L)'
;MSVIPADYPPPFKSSDYIVGPQAAEDERIDVGVLIVGAGPGGLATAVRLGQLLADDPELAEQLGEVPVAVAEKGKAPGSHLLSGAVMRPGPLKALFPDVADDDFPRYGEVTGEAVYFMRPKSKVRIPTPPQMKNHGNWVISISQLGRWMSDQAEELGAYMLPETDCQKVIIDQGRVMGVVTGDKGRGRDGEELSAFEPGAEVQAKVTVLAEGTPGHLTGLVRGHFDLDHDSTQIWELGVKEVWRVAKPLPRVIHTLGWPLRLATKYREYGGSWIYPMGDDMISMGFVVGLDYADATLSAHDVLQQFKTHPFIHGLIDGGERLAWGAKTIPGGGFYGLPSRMHVPGAVLVGDSAGFVDMMALKGVHHAIHSGKLAGEAIYEALKAGKATSPAGLWGYTGRVRESSIWKELWRVRDIRPAFQQGFIKGGMVHGMQTASFGKAPRKRVRFRTDAKEPIFIGTRKESYPKPDGKYVFDKLGSVFASGNQTRDDQPSHIKVRHNVPVELATAWEWMCPAKVYEISGDAPQNGTVTVHLSPSNCVQCGAITAKGGRLTPPEGGSGPEYTIT
;
A
#
# COMPACT_ATOMS: atom_id res chain seq x y z
N MET A 1 -17.67 26.00 -5.09
CA MET A 1 -17.62 25.96 -3.58
C MET A 1 -16.53 24.97 -3.19
N SER A 2 -16.13 24.88 -1.93
CA SER A 2 -15.21 23.84 -1.47
C SER A 2 -15.96 22.85 -0.58
N VAL A 3 -15.61 21.58 -0.68
CA VAL A 3 -16.24 20.46 0.04
C VAL A 3 -15.16 19.72 0.84
N ILE A 4 -15.48 19.25 2.03
CA ILE A 4 -14.61 18.41 2.84
C ILE A 4 -15.08 16.96 2.68
N PRO A 5 -14.27 16.04 2.11
CA PRO A 5 -14.68 14.64 1.89
C PRO A 5 -15.13 13.91 3.15
N ALA A 6 -14.52 14.20 4.31
CA ALA A 6 -14.88 13.59 5.59
C ALA A 6 -16.29 13.89 6.09
N ASP A 7 -16.95 14.92 5.55
CA ASP A 7 -18.35 15.27 5.90
C ASP A 7 -19.35 14.30 5.21
N TYR A 8 -18.87 13.46 4.29
CA TYR A 8 -19.66 12.48 3.54
C TYR A 8 -19.15 11.04 3.82
N PRO A 9 -19.20 10.57 5.07
CA PRO A 9 -18.66 9.26 5.42
C PRO A 9 -19.40 8.14 4.68
N PRO A 10 -18.72 7.02 4.36
CA PRO A 10 -19.32 5.89 3.68
C PRO A 10 -20.39 5.22 4.56
N PRO A 11 -21.35 4.48 3.97
CA PRO A 11 -22.28 3.62 4.70
C PRO A 11 -21.54 2.39 5.24
N PHE A 12 -20.78 2.57 6.31
CA PHE A 12 -19.93 1.55 6.91
C PHE A 12 -19.98 1.64 8.43
N LYS A 13 -20.22 0.51 9.07
CA LYS A 13 -20.20 0.38 10.54
C LYS A 13 -19.13 -0.65 10.92
N SER A 14 -18.13 -0.23 11.68
CA SER A 14 -17.05 -1.13 12.13
C SER A 14 -17.56 -2.30 12.97
N SER A 15 -18.66 -2.11 13.70
CA SER A 15 -19.32 -3.16 14.49
C SER A 15 -19.79 -4.36 13.65
N ASP A 16 -20.08 -4.18 12.36
CA ASP A 16 -20.54 -5.25 11.49
C ASP A 16 -19.39 -6.21 11.10
N TYR A 17 -18.15 -5.78 11.33
CA TYR A 17 -16.92 -6.48 10.98
C TYR A 17 -16.06 -6.87 12.19
N ILE A 18 -16.52 -6.58 13.41
CA ILE A 18 -15.89 -7.01 14.65
C ILE A 18 -16.88 -7.96 15.33
N VAL A 19 -16.52 -9.23 15.44
CA VAL A 19 -17.39 -10.28 15.96
C VAL A 19 -16.74 -11.02 17.13
N GLY A 20 -17.54 -11.67 17.96
CA GLY A 20 -17.06 -12.68 18.91
C GLY A 20 -16.92 -14.04 18.21
N PRO A 21 -16.28 -15.03 18.86
CA PRO A 21 -16.27 -16.42 18.41
C PRO A 21 -17.71 -16.96 18.28
N GLN A 22 -18.04 -17.58 17.17
CA GLN A 22 -19.39 -18.11 16.88
C GLN A 22 -19.38 -19.57 16.47
N ALA A 23 -18.34 -20.04 15.79
CA ALA A 23 -18.25 -21.41 15.33
C ALA A 23 -17.97 -22.38 16.48
N ALA A 24 -18.59 -23.56 16.42
CA ALA A 24 -18.25 -24.66 17.31
C ALA A 24 -16.79 -25.13 17.06
N GLU A 25 -16.22 -25.87 18.01
CA GLU A 25 -14.82 -26.26 17.93
C GLU A 25 -14.48 -27.14 16.71
N ASP A 26 -15.43 -27.95 16.28
CA ASP A 26 -15.34 -28.83 15.12
C ASP A 26 -15.69 -28.14 13.79
N GLU A 27 -16.18 -26.90 13.83
CA GLU A 27 -16.56 -26.11 12.65
C GLU A 27 -15.55 -24.97 12.35
N ARG A 28 -14.58 -24.74 13.23
CA ARG A 28 -13.58 -23.68 13.07
C ARG A 28 -12.23 -24.27 12.64
N ILE A 29 -11.39 -23.41 12.05
CA ILE A 29 -10.01 -23.75 11.71
C ILE A 29 -9.09 -23.16 12.77
N ASP A 30 -8.37 -24.01 13.50
CA ASP A 30 -7.39 -23.60 14.49
C ASP A 30 -5.97 -23.63 13.91
N VAL A 31 -5.21 -22.52 14.05
CA VAL A 31 -3.83 -22.41 13.61
C VAL A 31 -2.96 -21.82 14.72
N GLY A 32 -1.66 -22.09 14.69
CA GLY A 32 -0.73 -21.51 15.66
C GLY A 32 -0.62 -19.98 15.50
N VAL A 33 -0.20 -19.52 14.34
CA VAL A 33 -0.09 -18.11 13.95
C VAL A 33 -0.77 -17.89 12.60
N LEU A 34 -1.71 -16.95 12.54
CA LEU A 34 -2.34 -16.52 11.30
C LEU A 34 -1.73 -15.22 10.80
N ILE A 35 -1.26 -15.20 9.57
CA ILE A 35 -0.72 -14.00 8.90
C ILE A 35 -1.73 -13.58 7.83
N VAL A 36 -2.25 -12.36 7.94
CA VAL A 36 -3.22 -11.80 6.99
C VAL A 36 -2.49 -10.90 6.00
N GLY A 37 -2.25 -11.42 4.81
CA GLY A 37 -1.56 -10.77 3.69
C GLY A 37 -0.16 -11.33 3.41
N ALA A 38 0.05 -11.87 2.21
CA ALA A 38 1.31 -12.38 1.69
C ALA A 38 2.16 -11.28 1.03
N GLY A 39 2.22 -10.11 1.67
CA GLY A 39 3.18 -9.05 1.32
C GLY A 39 4.54 -9.26 1.99
N PRO A 40 5.57 -8.44 1.66
CA PRO A 40 6.93 -8.62 2.20
C PRO A 40 7.01 -8.66 3.73
N GLY A 41 6.13 -7.93 4.44
CA GLY A 41 6.08 -7.96 5.91
C GLY A 41 5.52 -9.28 6.46
N GLY A 42 4.41 -9.76 5.88
CA GLY A 42 3.79 -11.03 6.28
C GLY A 42 4.69 -12.22 5.97
N LEU A 43 5.21 -12.27 4.75
CA LEU A 43 6.14 -13.34 4.32
C LEU A 43 7.45 -13.34 5.12
N ALA A 44 8.00 -12.17 5.45
CA ALA A 44 9.16 -12.10 6.33
C ALA A 44 8.86 -12.61 7.77
N THR A 45 7.62 -12.44 8.23
CA THR A 45 7.18 -13.02 9.50
C THR A 45 7.07 -14.53 9.40
N ALA A 46 6.46 -15.06 8.32
CA ALA A 46 6.32 -16.49 8.08
C ALA A 46 7.68 -17.19 7.98
N VAL A 47 8.58 -16.66 7.15
CA VAL A 47 9.94 -17.18 6.99
C VAL A 47 10.68 -17.19 8.35
N ARG A 48 10.64 -16.09 9.10
CA ARG A 48 11.37 -16.01 10.36
C ARG A 48 10.80 -16.96 11.41
N LEU A 49 9.49 -17.10 11.48
CA LEU A 49 8.85 -18.09 12.37
C LEU A 49 9.21 -19.51 11.93
N GLY A 50 9.13 -19.83 10.63
CA GLY A 50 9.50 -21.15 10.13
C GLY A 50 10.95 -21.52 10.47
N GLN A 51 11.91 -20.58 10.28
CA GLN A 51 13.32 -20.77 10.69
C GLN A 51 13.44 -21.10 12.19
N LEU A 52 12.75 -20.34 13.05
CA LEU A 52 12.82 -20.53 14.50
C LEU A 52 12.13 -21.81 14.96
N LEU A 53 11.04 -22.21 14.34
CA LEU A 53 10.30 -23.43 14.64
C LEU A 53 11.02 -24.67 14.12
N ALA A 54 11.80 -24.59 13.04
CA ALA A 54 12.66 -25.67 12.58
C ALA A 54 13.73 -26.06 13.64
N ASP A 55 14.19 -25.07 14.43
CA ASP A 55 15.13 -25.28 15.53
C ASP A 55 14.42 -25.65 16.87
N ASP A 56 13.08 -25.63 16.93
CA ASP A 56 12.27 -25.90 18.12
C ASP A 56 11.03 -26.75 17.78
N PRO A 57 11.23 -28.03 17.42
CA PRO A 57 10.14 -28.91 16.99
C PRO A 57 9.09 -29.17 18.09
N GLU A 58 9.46 -29.09 19.36
CA GLU A 58 8.53 -29.21 20.47
C GLU A 58 7.51 -28.08 20.48
N LEU A 59 7.95 -26.84 20.27
CA LEU A 59 7.05 -25.71 20.14
C LEU A 59 6.20 -25.80 18.87
N ALA A 60 6.77 -26.27 17.74
CA ALA A 60 6.03 -26.47 16.49
C ALA A 60 4.87 -27.45 16.69
N GLU A 61 5.09 -28.58 17.37
CA GLU A 61 4.06 -29.56 17.70
C GLU A 61 2.96 -28.98 18.62
N GLN A 62 3.34 -28.17 19.61
CA GLN A 62 2.40 -27.46 20.50
C GLN A 62 1.51 -26.44 19.78
N LEU A 63 1.92 -25.97 18.60
CA LEU A 63 1.13 -25.05 17.77
C LEU A 63 0.06 -25.76 16.93
N GLY A 64 0.08 -27.10 16.88
CA GLY A 64 -0.90 -27.91 16.18
C GLY A 64 -0.48 -28.27 14.76
N GLU A 65 -1.43 -28.81 13.97
CA GLU A 65 -1.19 -29.30 12.61
C GLU A 65 -0.70 -28.19 11.66
N VAL A 66 -1.18 -26.96 11.86
CA VAL A 66 -0.80 -25.79 11.07
C VAL A 66 -0.15 -24.73 11.96
N PRO A 67 1.18 -24.81 12.23
CA PRO A 67 1.87 -23.85 13.09
C PRO A 67 1.83 -22.41 12.56
N VAL A 68 1.91 -22.22 11.24
CA VAL A 68 1.87 -20.90 10.58
C VAL A 68 1.00 -20.97 9.33
N ALA A 69 -0.04 -20.15 9.26
CA ALA A 69 -0.88 -19.99 8.08
C ALA A 69 -0.77 -18.56 7.53
N VAL A 70 -0.79 -18.40 6.20
CA VAL A 70 -0.74 -17.10 5.52
C VAL A 70 -1.94 -16.98 4.59
N ALA A 71 -2.90 -16.13 4.93
CA ALA A 71 -4.06 -15.82 4.08
C ALA A 71 -3.72 -14.71 3.08
N GLU A 72 -3.94 -14.96 1.79
CA GLU A 72 -3.75 -13.99 0.70
C GLU A 72 -5.04 -13.88 -0.12
N LYS A 73 -5.56 -12.67 -0.25
CA LYS A 73 -6.79 -12.43 -1.00
C LYS A 73 -6.64 -12.51 -2.52
N GLY A 74 -5.42 -12.30 -3.04
CA GLY A 74 -5.11 -12.41 -4.46
C GLY A 74 -5.03 -13.87 -4.90
N LYS A 75 -5.05 -14.12 -6.20
CA LYS A 75 -4.92 -15.47 -6.80
C LYS A 75 -3.65 -16.19 -6.36
N ALA A 76 -2.59 -15.43 -6.11
CA ALA A 76 -1.32 -15.94 -5.61
C ALA A 76 -0.58 -14.82 -4.88
N PRO A 77 0.39 -15.15 -4.01
CA PRO A 77 1.33 -14.18 -3.45
C PRO A 77 1.98 -13.35 -4.57
N GLY A 78 2.10 -12.05 -4.37
CA GLY A 78 2.62 -11.14 -5.38
C GLY A 78 1.58 -10.51 -6.32
N SER A 79 0.40 -11.12 -6.51
CA SER A 79 -0.61 -10.64 -7.47
C SER A 79 -1.11 -9.22 -7.17
N HIS A 80 -1.14 -8.79 -5.92
CA HIS A 80 -1.56 -7.44 -5.50
C HIS A 80 -0.39 -6.54 -5.10
N LEU A 81 0.86 -6.95 -5.33
CA LEU A 81 2.05 -6.19 -4.95
C LEU A 81 2.52 -5.28 -6.07
N LEU A 82 2.64 -3.99 -5.76
CA LEU A 82 3.11 -2.98 -6.68
C LEU A 82 4.03 -1.98 -5.95
N SER A 83 5.23 -1.77 -6.51
CA SER A 83 6.17 -0.76 -6.03
C SER A 83 7.09 -0.28 -7.14
N GLY A 84 7.81 0.82 -6.94
CA GLY A 84 8.82 1.34 -7.82
C GLY A 84 9.79 0.32 -8.43
N ALA A 85 10.53 -0.59 -7.82
CA ALA A 85 10.98 -0.60 -6.46
C ALA A 85 12.51 -0.54 -6.46
N VAL A 86 13.07 0.39 -5.72
CA VAL A 86 14.49 0.37 -5.34
C VAL A 86 14.54 0.09 -3.84
N MET A 87 15.14 -1.02 -3.45
CA MET A 87 15.14 -1.53 -2.08
C MET A 87 16.54 -1.52 -1.47
N ARG A 88 16.65 -1.24 -0.17
CA ARG A 88 17.87 -1.52 0.60
C ARG A 88 17.93 -3.02 0.89
N PRO A 89 19.00 -3.74 0.49
CA PRO A 89 19.04 -5.20 0.59
C PRO A 89 19.26 -5.73 2.02
N GLY A 90 19.80 -4.92 2.92
CA GLY A 90 20.23 -5.35 4.25
C GLY A 90 19.21 -6.20 5.03
N PRO A 91 17.95 -5.78 5.21
CA PRO A 91 16.95 -6.59 5.92
C PRO A 91 16.63 -7.92 5.22
N LEU A 92 16.60 -7.97 3.88
CA LEU A 92 16.39 -9.22 3.15
C LEU A 92 17.55 -10.18 3.33
N LYS A 93 18.79 -9.68 3.20
CA LYS A 93 20.01 -10.47 3.43
C LYS A 93 20.12 -10.95 4.89
N ALA A 94 19.64 -10.16 5.85
CA ALA A 94 19.61 -10.54 7.25
C ALA A 94 18.51 -11.59 7.58
N LEU A 95 17.53 -11.74 6.72
CA LEU A 95 16.50 -12.79 6.81
C LEU A 95 16.99 -14.10 6.16
N PHE A 96 17.79 -14.00 5.09
CA PHE A 96 18.35 -15.10 4.32
C PHE A 96 19.88 -14.99 4.24
N PRO A 97 20.60 -15.25 5.36
CA PRO A 97 22.05 -15.02 5.42
C PRO A 97 22.86 -15.96 4.50
N ASP A 98 22.32 -17.13 4.17
CA ASP A 98 23.00 -18.16 3.39
C ASP A 98 22.70 -18.06 1.88
N VAL A 99 21.82 -17.15 1.46
CA VAL A 99 21.47 -16.94 0.04
C VAL A 99 22.45 -15.97 -0.59
N ALA A 100 23.07 -16.36 -1.71
CA ALA A 100 23.98 -15.48 -2.45
C ALA A 100 23.23 -14.33 -3.12
N ASP A 101 23.91 -13.18 -3.30
CA ASP A 101 23.28 -11.96 -3.84
C ASP A 101 22.64 -12.17 -5.22
N ASP A 102 23.18 -13.06 -6.05
CA ASP A 102 22.70 -13.34 -7.40
C ASP A 102 21.51 -14.32 -7.44
N ASP A 103 21.23 -15.01 -6.34
CA ASP A 103 20.08 -15.93 -6.21
C ASP A 103 18.79 -15.20 -5.78
N PHE A 104 18.89 -13.93 -5.36
CA PHE A 104 17.71 -13.12 -5.09
C PHE A 104 17.06 -12.63 -6.40
N PRO A 105 15.72 -12.51 -6.46
CA PRO A 105 15.00 -11.99 -7.63
C PRO A 105 15.19 -10.49 -7.79
N ARG A 106 16.35 -10.06 -8.30
CA ARG A 106 16.74 -8.69 -8.54
C ARG A 106 17.12 -8.42 -9.99
N TYR A 107 16.90 -7.20 -10.45
CA TYR A 107 17.32 -6.73 -11.79
C TYR A 107 18.71 -6.12 -11.82
N GLY A 108 19.31 -5.90 -10.67
CA GLY A 108 20.67 -5.38 -10.54
C GLY A 108 20.81 -4.40 -9.37
N GLU A 109 22.05 -3.94 -9.21
CA GLU A 109 22.42 -2.93 -8.22
C GLU A 109 22.41 -1.53 -8.84
N VAL A 110 21.97 -0.54 -8.06
CA VAL A 110 21.99 0.86 -8.48
C VAL A 110 23.42 1.39 -8.43
N THR A 111 23.98 1.67 -9.59
CA THR A 111 25.34 2.23 -9.77
C THR A 111 25.35 3.73 -10.04
N GLY A 112 24.20 4.31 -10.39
CA GLY A 112 24.10 5.74 -10.68
C GLY A 112 22.68 6.28 -10.48
N GLU A 113 22.60 7.60 -10.23
CA GLU A 113 21.32 8.27 -9.98
C GLU A 113 21.30 9.69 -10.52
N ALA A 114 20.09 10.19 -10.79
CA ALA A 114 19.87 11.59 -11.14
C ALA A 114 18.51 12.07 -10.63
N VAL A 115 18.46 13.31 -10.18
CA VAL A 115 17.19 13.99 -9.84
C VAL A 115 17.04 15.21 -10.74
N TYR A 116 15.87 15.33 -11.37
CA TYR A 116 15.56 16.45 -12.26
C TYR A 116 14.35 17.24 -11.77
N PHE A 117 14.46 18.56 -11.86
CA PHE A 117 13.30 19.43 -11.78
C PHE A 117 12.77 19.66 -13.20
N MET A 118 11.52 19.24 -13.42
CA MET A 118 10.87 19.27 -14.74
C MET A 118 10.10 20.57 -14.96
N ARG A 119 10.17 21.08 -16.21
CA ARG A 119 9.30 22.11 -16.77
C ARG A 119 8.63 21.53 -18.01
N PRO A 120 7.59 22.14 -18.59
CA PRO A 120 6.84 21.55 -19.71
C PRO A 120 7.67 21.05 -20.92
N LYS A 121 8.81 21.68 -21.20
CA LYS A 121 9.66 21.34 -22.36
C LYS A 121 11.15 21.21 -22.01
N SER A 122 11.52 21.34 -20.74
CA SER A 122 12.92 21.31 -20.32
C SER A 122 13.07 20.67 -18.94
N LYS A 123 14.30 20.27 -18.61
CA LYS A 123 14.65 19.73 -17.30
C LYS A 123 15.92 20.38 -16.78
N VAL A 124 16.04 20.48 -15.47
CA VAL A 124 17.25 20.95 -14.78
C VAL A 124 17.67 19.86 -13.81
N ARG A 125 18.92 19.40 -13.91
CA ARG A 125 19.46 18.46 -12.91
C ARG A 125 19.68 19.21 -11.60
N ILE A 126 19.18 18.64 -10.51
CA ILE A 126 19.41 19.17 -9.16
C ILE A 126 20.29 18.18 -8.37
N PRO A 127 20.99 18.66 -7.33
CA PRO A 127 21.72 17.75 -6.44
C PRO A 127 20.79 16.70 -5.84
N THR A 128 21.23 15.44 -5.85
CA THR A 128 20.46 14.35 -5.24
C THR A 128 20.36 14.56 -3.72
N PRO A 129 19.16 14.70 -3.16
CA PRO A 129 19.00 14.78 -1.71
C PRO A 129 19.60 13.55 -1.03
N PRO A 130 20.25 13.69 0.14
CA PRO A 130 20.91 12.58 0.82
C PRO A 130 19.99 11.36 1.06
N GLN A 131 18.71 11.61 1.33
CA GLN A 131 17.70 10.55 1.56
C GLN A 131 17.38 9.76 0.27
N MET A 132 17.57 10.37 -0.90
CA MET A 132 17.29 9.77 -2.21
C MET A 132 18.52 9.10 -2.84
N LYS A 133 19.64 9.01 -2.12
CA LYS A 133 20.81 8.28 -2.59
C LYS A 133 20.54 6.78 -2.61
N ASN A 134 20.83 6.16 -3.74
CA ASN A 134 20.46 4.78 -4.03
C ASN A 134 21.65 3.86 -4.36
N HIS A 135 22.86 4.35 -4.40
CA HIS A 135 24.05 3.54 -4.69
C HIS A 135 24.11 2.32 -3.75
N GLY A 136 24.28 1.13 -4.28
CA GLY A 136 24.29 -0.13 -3.54
C GLY A 136 22.90 -0.69 -3.20
N ASN A 137 21.80 -0.01 -3.55
CA ASN A 137 20.45 -0.55 -3.42
C ASN A 137 20.13 -1.43 -4.63
N TRP A 138 19.17 -2.33 -4.44
CA TRP A 138 18.72 -3.25 -5.49
C TRP A 138 17.45 -2.76 -6.19
N VAL A 139 17.43 -2.91 -7.52
CA VAL A 139 16.21 -2.79 -8.32
C VAL A 139 15.54 -4.15 -8.35
N ILE A 140 14.27 -4.19 -7.96
CA ILE A 140 13.47 -5.42 -7.86
C ILE A 140 12.10 -5.26 -8.51
N SER A 141 11.41 -6.38 -8.79
CA SER A 141 9.97 -6.44 -8.89
C SER A 141 9.43 -6.96 -7.56
N ILE A 142 8.54 -6.18 -6.92
CA ILE A 142 8.00 -6.59 -5.62
C ILE A 142 7.03 -7.79 -5.77
N SER A 143 6.37 -7.93 -6.92
CA SER A 143 5.52 -9.09 -7.20
C SER A 143 6.35 -10.37 -7.35
N GLN A 144 7.52 -10.31 -8.01
CA GLN A 144 8.44 -11.45 -8.10
C GLN A 144 9.11 -11.77 -6.75
N LEU A 145 9.53 -10.74 -6.00
CA LEU A 145 10.06 -10.93 -4.65
C LEU A 145 9.03 -11.58 -3.74
N GLY A 146 7.76 -11.16 -3.84
CA GLY A 146 6.68 -11.76 -3.05
C GLY A 146 6.49 -13.25 -3.34
N ARG A 147 6.51 -13.66 -4.61
CA ARG A 147 6.44 -15.08 -4.99
C ARG A 147 7.62 -15.86 -4.45
N TRP A 148 8.84 -15.38 -4.70
CA TRP A 148 10.05 -16.02 -4.19
C TRP A 148 10.05 -16.18 -2.66
N MET A 149 9.64 -15.14 -1.92
CA MET A 149 9.54 -15.20 -0.45
C MET A 149 8.43 -16.17 0.01
N SER A 150 7.36 -16.32 -0.79
CA SER A 150 6.31 -17.31 -0.52
C SER A 150 6.84 -18.73 -0.62
N ASP A 151 7.57 -19.02 -1.71
CA ASP A 151 8.20 -20.33 -1.91
C ASP A 151 9.12 -20.67 -0.73
N GLN A 152 9.92 -19.68 -0.28
CA GLN A 152 10.78 -19.85 0.89
C GLN A 152 10.01 -20.07 2.20
N ALA A 153 8.84 -19.44 2.36
CA ALA A 153 8.00 -19.65 3.54
C ALA A 153 7.35 -21.04 3.54
N GLU A 154 6.91 -21.53 2.37
CA GLU A 154 6.35 -22.88 2.20
C GLU A 154 7.40 -23.96 2.46
N GLU A 155 8.63 -23.80 1.97
CA GLU A 155 9.76 -24.69 2.26
C GLU A 155 10.06 -24.79 3.77
N LEU A 156 9.75 -23.74 4.52
CA LEU A 156 9.88 -23.69 5.98
C LEU A 156 8.60 -24.11 6.73
N GLY A 157 7.61 -24.69 6.03
CA GLY A 157 6.40 -25.25 6.62
C GLY A 157 5.25 -24.25 6.85
N ALA A 158 5.29 -23.05 6.26
CA ALA A 158 4.14 -22.16 6.29
C ALA A 158 3.06 -22.66 5.31
N TYR A 159 1.80 -22.67 5.77
CA TYR A 159 0.64 -23.04 4.97
C TYR A 159 0.06 -21.83 4.26
N MET A 160 0.16 -21.78 2.93
CA MET A 160 -0.33 -20.68 2.13
C MET A 160 -1.80 -20.89 1.77
N LEU A 161 -2.62 -19.86 2.00
CA LEU A 161 -4.05 -19.81 1.68
C LEU A 161 -4.30 -18.71 0.63
N PRO A 162 -4.02 -18.97 -0.66
CA PRO A 162 -4.37 -18.02 -1.72
C PRO A 162 -5.89 -17.91 -1.88
N GLU A 163 -6.35 -16.88 -2.57
CA GLU A 163 -7.78 -16.60 -2.81
C GLU A 163 -8.62 -16.57 -1.51
N THR A 164 -7.99 -16.22 -0.39
CA THR A 164 -8.62 -16.16 0.93
C THR A 164 -8.62 -14.73 1.44
N ASP A 165 -9.75 -14.07 1.31
CA ASP A 165 -9.97 -12.74 1.86
C ASP A 165 -10.47 -12.83 3.31
N CYS A 166 -9.98 -11.94 4.16
CA CYS A 166 -10.36 -11.86 5.57
C CYS A 166 -11.31 -10.68 5.76
N GLN A 167 -12.58 -10.97 6.07
CA GLN A 167 -13.66 -9.97 6.12
C GLN A 167 -13.88 -9.41 7.50
N LYS A 168 -13.80 -10.23 8.56
CA LYS A 168 -14.10 -9.80 9.92
C LYS A 168 -12.97 -10.19 10.85
N VAL A 169 -12.79 -9.41 11.91
CA VAL A 169 -11.87 -9.73 13.00
C VAL A 169 -12.66 -10.31 14.19
N ILE A 170 -12.16 -11.40 14.75
CA ILE A 170 -12.72 -12.01 15.95
C ILE A 170 -12.04 -11.40 17.15
N ILE A 171 -12.82 -10.74 18.02
CA ILE A 171 -12.34 -10.16 19.27
C ILE A 171 -13.19 -10.68 20.42
N ASP A 172 -12.53 -11.27 21.40
CA ASP A 172 -13.14 -11.70 22.64
C ASP A 172 -12.33 -11.24 23.86
N GLN A 173 -12.99 -10.79 24.91
CA GLN A 173 -12.40 -10.30 26.15
C GLN A 173 -11.24 -9.32 25.94
N GLY A 174 -11.35 -8.45 24.91
CA GLY A 174 -10.33 -7.44 24.58
C GLY A 174 -9.08 -8.01 23.89
N ARG A 175 -9.14 -9.22 23.32
CA ARG A 175 -8.07 -9.89 22.59
C ARG A 175 -8.54 -10.25 21.18
N VAL A 176 -7.67 -10.06 20.20
CA VAL A 176 -7.85 -10.61 18.85
C VAL A 176 -7.63 -12.12 18.91
N MET A 177 -8.63 -12.88 18.45
CA MET A 177 -8.62 -14.34 18.46
C MET A 177 -8.38 -14.94 17.07
N GLY A 178 -8.55 -14.14 16.00
CA GLY A 178 -8.47 -14.61 14.63
C GLY A 178 -9.33 -13.77 13.70
N VAL A 179 -9.79 -14.39 12.62
CA VAL A 179 -10.59 -13.73 11.57
C VAL A 179 -11.73 -14.63 11.10
N VAL A 180 -12.72 -14.01 10.42
CA VAL A 180 -13.67 -14.74 9.57
C VAL A 180 -13.32 -14.40 8.13
N THR A 181 -13.15 -15.44 7.30
CA THR A 181 -12.90 -15.29 5.87
C THR A 181 -14.16 -14.86 5.13
N GLY A 182 -14.02 -14.40 3.89
CA GLY A 182 -15.16 -14.01 3.06
C GLY A 182 -15.92 -15.21 2.50
N ASP A 183 -17.23 -15.01 2.27
CA ASP A 183 -18.03 -15.95 1.50
C ASP A 183 -17.59 -15.91 0.02
N LYS A 184 -17.67 -17.04 -0.66
CA LYS A 184 -17.53 -17.13 -2.13
C LYS A 184 -18.90 -17.39 -2.78
N GLY A 185 -19.08 -16.95 -4.02
CA GLY A 185 -20.29 -17.22 -4.80
C GLY A 185 -21.52 -16.48 -4.31
N ARG A 186 -21.41 -15.28 -3.72
CA ARG A 186 -22.57 -14.40 -3.51
C ARG A 186 -22.84 -13.54 -4.74
N GLY A 187 -24.14 -13.34 -5.00
CA GLY A 187 -24.62 -12.40 -6.02
C GLY A 187 -24.57 -10.94 -5.56
N ARG A 188 -24.94 -10.03 -6.48
CA ARG A 188 -24.82 -8.58 -6.29
C ARG A 188 -25.54 -8.04 -5.07
N ASP A 189 -26.72 -8.60 -4.76
CA ASP A 189 -27.56 -8.19 -3.63
C ASP A 189 -27.30 -9.03 -2.37
N GLY A 190 -26.26 -9.90 -2.40
CA GLY A 190 -25.85 -10.76 -1.30
C GLY A 190 -26.49 -12.16 -1.30
N GLU A 191 -27.30 -12.48 -2.31
CA GLU A 191 -27.93 -13.78 -2.48
C GLU A 191 -26.90 -14.89 -2.74
N GLU A 192 -27.19 -16.11 -2.32
CA GLU A 192 -26.35 -17.29 -2.56
C GLU A 192 -26.56 -17.81 -3.98
N LEU A 193 -25.48 -17.87 -4.76
CA LEU A 193 -25.47 -18.46 -6.09
C LEU A 193 -25.17 -19.97 -6.01
N SER A 194 -25.26 -20.66 -7.16
CA SER A 194 -25.04 -22.12 -7.22
C SER A 194 -23.63 -22.58 -6.78
N ALA A 195 -22.65 -21.67 -6.78
CA ALA A 195 -21.28 -21.92 -6.34
C ALA A 195 -21.00 -21.28 -4.97
N PHE A 196 -22.02 -21.08 -4.15
CA PHE A 196 -21.86 -20.47 -2.83
C PHE A 196 -21.07 -21.38 -1.89
N GLU A 197 -20.07 -20.80 -1.24
CA GLU A 197 -19.27 -21.40 -0.17
C GLU A 197 -19.20 -20.39 0.98
N PRO A 198 -19.63 -20.77 2.20
CA PRO A 198 -19.54 -19.87 3.36
C PRO A 198 -18.08 -19.63 3.77
N GLY A 199 -17.80 -18.44 4.25
CA GLY A 199 -16.54 -18.13 4.90
C GLY A 199 -16.34 -18.92 6.20
N ALA A 200 -15.10 -19.20 6.55
CA ALA A 200 -14.73 -19.95 7.73
C ALA A 200 -14.24 -19.04 8.87
N GLU A 201 -14.48 -19.45 10.10
CA GLU A 201 -13.84 -18.88 11.28
C GLU A 201 -12.45 -19.49 11.44
N VAL A 202 -11.38 -18.65 11.39
CA VAL A 202 -10.00 -19.07 11.60
C VAL A 202 -9.52 -18.45 12.90
N GLN A 203 -9.27 -19.29 13.91
CA GLN A 203 -8.72 -18.87 15.19
C GLN A 203 -7.21 -19.11 15.29
N ALA A 204 -6.51 -18.20 15.98
CA ALA A 204 -5.07 -18.26 16.12
C ALA A 204 -4.61 -17.83 17.53
N LYS A 205 -3.47 -18.35 17.98
CA LYS A 205 -2.82 -17.83 19.20
C LYS A 205 -2.34 -16.40 18.98
N VAL A 206 -1.87 -16.07 17.78
CA VAL A 206 -1.47 -14.72 17.35
C VAL A 206 -1.89 -14.46 15.92
N THR A 207 -2.46 -13.27 15.66
CA THR A 207 -2.79 -12.79 14.31
C THR A 207 -1.79 -11.70 13.88
N VAL A 208 -1.21 -11.82 12.70
CA VAL A 208 -0.31 -10.82 12.11
C VAL A 208 -1.06 -10.04 11.03
N LEU A 209 -1.26 -8.75 11.24
CA LEU A 209 -1.92 -7.87 10.28
C LEU A 209 -0.89 -7.31 9.29
N ALA A 210 -0.82 -7.91 8.10
CA ALA A 210 0.12 -7.62 7.03
C ALA A 210 -0.57 -7.21 5.71
N GLU A 211 -1.79 -6.66 5.80
CA GLU A 211 -2.67 -6.34 4.66
C GLU A 211 -2.15 -5.21 3.74
N GLY A 212 -1.09 -4.53 4.15
CA GLY A 212 -0.59 -3.36 3.41
C GLY A 212 -1.53 -2.16 3.53
N THR A 213 -1.77 -1.43 2.44
CA THR A 213 -2.53 -0.18 2.42
C THR A 213 -3.76 -0.23 1.52
N PRO A 214 -4.85 0.40 1.96
CA PRO A 214 -5.25 0.55 3.34
C PRO A 214 -5.79 -0.79 3.85
N GLY A 215 -5.26 -1.34 4.91
CA GLY A 215 -5.72 -2.60 5.48
C GLY A 215 -7.14 -2.50 6.02
N HIS A 216 -7.99 -3.49 5.71
CA HIS A 216 -9.37 -3.52 6.17
C HIS A 216 -9.45 -3.88 7.66
N LEU A 217 -8.94 -5.06 8.04
CA LEU A 217 -8.91 -5.51 9.44
C LEU A 217 -7.96 -4.64 10.28
N THR A 218 -6.85 -4.24 9.70
CA THR A 218 -5.91 -3.28 10.32
C THR A 218 -6.63 -2.02 10.77
N GLY A 219 -7.47 -1.43 9.91
CA GLY A 219 -8.25 -0.24 10.25
C GLY A 219 -9.29 -0.50 11.35
N LEU A 220 -9.92 -1.68 11.38
CA LEU A 220 -10.84 -2.09 12.44
C LEU A 220 -10.13 -2.23 13.79
N VAL A 221 -9.00 -2.95 13.82
CA VAL A 221 -8.20 -3.17 15.03
C VAL A 221 -7.61 -1.86 15.55
N ARG A 222 -7.05 -1.01 14.69
CA ARG A 222 -6.52 0.31 15.07
C ARG A 222 -7.61 1.18 15.70
N GLY A 223 -8.81 1.20 15.12
CA GLY A 223 -9.95 1.96 15.66
C GLY A 223 -10.49 1.37 16.97
N HIS A 224 -10.66 0.04 17.05
CA HIS A 224 -11.20 -0.64 18.24
C HIS A 224 -10.30 -0.47 19.48
N PHE A 225 -8.97 -0.54 19.30
CA PHE A 225 -8.00 -0.41 20.37
C PHE A 225 -7.43 1.02 20.54
N ASP A 226 -8.02 2.01 19.88
CA ASP A 226 -7.62 3.43 19.93
C ASP A 226 -6.11 3.65 19.70
N LEU A 227 -5.59 3.02 18.65
CA LEU A 227 -4.16 3.12 18.33
C LEU A 227 -3.79 4.43 17.63
N ASP A 228 -4.79 5.18 17.13
CA ASP A 228 -4.63 6.33 16.24
C ASP A 228 -4.87 7.69 16.90
N HIS A 229 -5.09 7.76 18.22
CA HIS A 229 -5.44 9.01 18.91
C HIS A 229 -4.43 10.15 18.66
N ASP A 230 -3.13 9.85 18.51
CA ASP A 230 -2.06 10.81 18.19
C ASP A 230 -1.57 10.74 16.74
N SER A 231 -2.14 9.84 15.94
CA SER A 231 -1.69 9.60 14.57
C SER A 231 -2.36 10.53 13.57
N THR A 232 -1.62 10.87 12.52
CA THR A 232 -2.18 11.57 11.35
C THR A 232 -1.66 10.86 10.10
N GLN A 233 -2.53 10.09 9.44
CA GLN A 233 -2.19 9.42 8.19
C GLN A 233 -2.62 10.26 7.00
N ILE A 234 -1.77 10.32 6.00
CA ILE A 234 -2.04 10.83 4.66
C ILE A 234 -1.62 9.76 3.66
N TRP A 235 -2.19 9.82 2.48
CA TRP A 235 -1.98 8.80 1.46
C TRP A 235 -1.41 9.41 0.19
N GLU A 236 -0.68 8.61 -0.55
CA GLU A 236 -0.20 8.95 -1.88
C GLU A 236 -0.60 7.85 -2.85
N LEU A 237 -0.97 8.21 -4.07
CA LEU A 237 -1.33 7.27 -5.12
C LEU A 237 -0.19 7.19 -6.12
N GLY A 238 0.42 6.02 -6.22
CA GLY A 238 1.36 5.69 -7.27
C GLY A 238 0.66 4.99 -8.44
N VAL A 239 0.94 5.45 -9.65
CA VAL A 239 0.58 4.76 -10.91
C VAL A 239 1.89 4.37 -11.59
N LYS A 240 1.99 3.11 -12.01
CA LYS A 240 3.20 2.50 -12.55
C LYS A 240 2.93 1.88 -13.92
N GLU A 241 3.94 1.96 -14.77
CA GLU A 241 4.05 1.19 -15.99
C GLU A 241 5.42 0.50 -16.05
N VAL A 242 5.48 -0.69 -16.63
CA VAL A 242 6.73 -1.36 -17.02
C VAL A 242 6.80 -1.31 -18.54
N TRP A 243 7.94 -0.88 -19.05
CA TRP A 243 8.18 -0.72 -20.48
C TRP A 243 9.38 -1.54 -20.91
N ARG A 244 9.25 -2.25 -22.03
CA ARG A 244 10.42 -2.68 -22.81
C ARG A 244 10.94 -1.46 -23.56
N VAL A 245 12.24 -1.27 -23.59
CA VAL A 245 12.86 -0.08 -24.19
C VAL A 245 13.96 -0.47 -25.17
N ALA A 246 14.14 0.37 -26.20
CA ALA A 246 15.15 0.11 -27.24
C ALA A 246 16.59 0.32 -26.75
N LYS A 247 16.77 1.06 -25.64
CA LYS A 247 18.10 1.39 -25.09
C LYS A 247 18.09 1.23 -23.58
N PRO A 248 19.12 0.60 -22.98
CA PRO A 248 19.22 0.45 -21.55
C PRO A 248 19.28 1.81 -20.83
N LEU A 249 18.65 1.87 -19.67
CA LEU A 249 18.71 3.03 -18.78
C LEU A 249 19.90 2.86 -17.83
N PRO A 250 20.93 3.75 -17.87
CA PRO A 250 22.16 3.53 -17.13
C PRO A 250 22.10 3.94 -15.65
N ARG A 251 20.96 4.44 -15.17
CA ARG A 251 20.82 4.96 -13.79
C ARG A 251 19.37 5.07 -13.37
N VAL A 252 19.14 5.14 -12.07
CA VAL A 252 17.82 5.51 -11.54
C VAL A 252 17.59 7.01 -11.70
N ILE A 253 16.37 7.39 -12.04
CA ILE A 253 15.97 8.78 -12.25
C ILE A 253 14.75 9.09 -11.38
N HIS A 254 14.80 10.23 -10.69
CA HIS A 254 13.64 10.82 -10.04
C HIS A 254 13.36 12.19 -10.64
N THR A 255 12.10 12.58 -10.68
CA THR A 255 11.74 13.93 -11.12
C THR A 255 10.73 14.58 -10.17
N LEU A 256 10.81 15.92 -10.11
CA LEU A 256 9.91 16.80 -9.38
C LEU A 256 9.42 17.91 -10.34
N GLY A 257 8.32 18.56 -9.98
CA GLY A 257 7.77 19.69 -10.73
C GLY A 257 6.71 19.27 -11.75
N TRP A 258 6.83 19.73 -13.01
CA TRP A 258 5.85 19.42 -14.05
C TRP A 258 5.63 17.91 -14.21
N PRO A 259 4.38 17.43 -14.41
CA PRO A 259 3.16 18.19 -14.70
C PRO A 259 2.35 18.66 -13.46
N LEU A 260 2.86 18.50 -12.24
CA LEU A 260 2.19 19.02 -11.05
C LEU A 260 2.30 20.55 -10.95
N ARG A 261 1.28 21.18 -10.37
CA ARG A 261 1.21 22.62 -10.15
C ARG A 261 1.75 22.95 -8.75
N LEU A 262 2.85 23.70 -8.67
CA LEU A 262 3.53 24.01 -7.40
C LEU A 262 2.86 25.11 -6.57
N ALA A 263 1.81 25.77 -7.10
CA ALA A 263 1.09 26.80 -6.37
C ALA A 263 0.36 26.22 -5.15
N THR A 264 0.62 26.77 -3.98
CA THR A 264 0.15 26.27 -2.67
C THR A 264 -1.36 26.04 -2.61
N LYS A 265 -2.16 26.83 -3.35
CA LYS A 265 -3.62 26.67 -3.38
C LYS A 265 -4.08 25.32 -3.94
N TYR A 266 -3.26 24.64 -4.76
CA TYR A 266 -3.60 23.35 -5.35
C TYR A 266 -3.13 22.18 -4.47
N ARG A 267 -2.15 22.37 -3.59
CA ARG A 267 -1.55 21.34 -2.73
C ARG A 267 -1.14 20.08 -3.49
N GLU A 268 -0.67 20.24 -4.74
CA GLU A 268 -0.17 19.12 -5.54
C GLU A 268 1.26 18.80 -5.12
N TYR A 269 1.44 17.64 -4.53
CA TYR A 269 2.72 17.08 -4.10
C TYR A 269 2.95 15.75 -4.83
N GLY A 270 4.20 15.46 -5.17
CA GLY A 270 4.55 14.21 -5.82
C GLY A 270 5.76 14.33 -6.73
N GLY A 271 5.94 13.30 -7.53
CA GLY A 271 7.03 13.18 -8.49
C GLY A 271 7.05 11.84 -9.18
N SER A 272 8.03 11.63 -10.05
CA SER A 272 8.17 10.39 -10.79
C SER A 272 9.44 9.64 -10.40
N TRP A 273 9.42 8.35 -10.74
CA TRP A 273 10.61 7.51 -10.78
C TRP A 273 10.73 6.84 -12.15
N ILE A 274 11.96 6.56 -12.57
CA ILE A 274 12.28 5.73 -13.72
C ILE A 274 13.51 4.90 -13.34
N TYR A 275 13.34 3.59 -13.28
CA TYR A 275 14.37 2.66 -12.81
C TYR A 275 14.69 1.62 -13.88
N PRO A 276 15.97 1.29 -14.10
CA PRO A 276 16.34 0.20 -14.99
C PRO A 276 15.86 -1.15 -14.41
N MET A 277 15.32 -2.01 -15.24
CA MET A 277 14.98 -3.39 -14.91
C MET A 277 15.71 -4.32 -15.88
N GLY A 278 16.99 -4.57 -15.60
CA GLY A 278 17.88 -5.24 -16.56
C GLY A 278 18.25 -4.33 -17.75
N ASP A 279 18.56 -4.93 -18.88
CA ASP A 279 19.11 -4.25 -20.04
C ASP A 279 18.05 -3.68 -20.99
N ASP A 280 16.85 -4.26 -21.00
CA ASP A 280 15.80 -3.99 -21.99
C ASP A 280 14.48 -3.46 -21.39
N MET A 281 14.39 -3.32 -20.05
CA MET A 281 13.17 -2.86 -19.41
C MET A 281 13.41 -1.68 -18.46
N ILE A 282 12.35 -0.89 -18.26
CA ILE A 282 12.29 0.13 -17.22
C ILE A 282 10.97 0.05 -16.44
N SER A 283 11.06 0.31 -15.13
CA SER A 283 9.91 0.65 -14.30
C SER A 283 9.76 2.16 -14.27
N MET A 284 8.62 2.67 -14.66
CA MET A 284 8.31 4.10 -14.64
C MET A 284 6.99 4.33 -13.93
N GLY A 285 6.91 5.40 -13.14
CA GLY A 285 5.63 5.78 -12.54
C GLY A 285 5.62 7.21 -12.01
N PHE A 286 4.44 7.60 -11.56
CA PHE A 286 4.20 8.90 -10.96
C PHE A 286 3.41 8.74 -9.66
N VAL A 287 3.86 9.41 -8.60
CA VAL A 287 3.20 9.45 -7.29
C VAL A 287 2.56 10.80 -7.10
N VAL A 288 1.32 10.83 -6.61
CA VAL A 288 0.57 12.04 -6.28
C VAL A 288 0.03 11.92 -4.86
N GLY A 289 0.34 12.91 -4.00
CA GLY A 289 -0.27 13.01 -2.67
C GLY A 289 -1.77 13.25 -2.78
N LEU A 290 -2.57 12.50 -2.03
CA LEU A 290 -4.03 12.57 -2.10
C LEU A 290 -4.63 13.73 -1.28
N ASP A 291 -3.80 14.55 -0.65
CA ASP A 291 -4.18 15.80 0.03
C ASP A 291 -4.37 17.01 -0.92
N TYR A 292 -4.35 16.81 -2.23
CA TYR A 292 -4.56 17.85 -3.23
C TYR A 292 -5.96 18.49 -3.12
N ALA A 293 -6.05 19.75 -3.61
CA ALA A 293 -7.27 20.55 -3.52
C ALA A 293 -8.14 20.51 -4.78
N ASP A 294 -7.56 20.37 -5.96
CA ASP A 294 -8.30 20.40 -7.22
C ASP A 294 -8.86 19.02 -7.57
N ALA A 295 -10.18 18.88 -7.49
CA ALA A 295 -10.91 17.65 -7.78
C ALA A 295 -10.63 17.05 -9.18
N THR A 296 -10.10 17.83 -10.14
CA THR A 296 -9.78 17.37 -11.48
C THR A 296 -8.37 16.79 -11.63
N LEU A 297 -7.64 16.59 -10.53
CA LEU A 297 -6.33 15.94 -10.57
C LEU A 297 -6.49 14.42 -10.71
N SER A 298 -5.90 13.87 -11.76
CA SER A 298 -5.86 12.44 -12.04
C SER A 298 -4.41 11.94 -12.05
N ALA A 299 -4.07 11.04 -11.14
CA ALA A 299 -2.72 10.46 -11.09
C ALA A 299 -2.39 9.65 -12.35
N HIS A 300 -3.38 8.93 -12.91
CA HIS A 300 -3.23 8.21 -14.19
C HIS A 300 -2.88 9.18 -15.33
N ASP A 301 -3.68 10.22 -15.51
CA ASP A 301 -3.50 11.16 -16.63
C ASP A 301 -2.26 12.04 -16.42
N VAL A 302 -1.84 12.30 -15.18
CA VAL A 302 -0.55 12.94 -14.87
C VAL A 302 0.62 12.09 -15.37
N LEU A 303 0.58 10.75 -15.18
CA LEU A 303 1.59 9.85 -15.75
C LEU A 303 1.56 9.87 -17.28
N GLN A 304 0.36 9.86 -17.90
CA GLN A 304 0.23 9.95 -19.34
C GLN A 304 0.81 11.29 -19.86
N GLN A 305 0.49 12.39 -19.21
CA GLN A 305 1.04 13.71 -19.55
C GLN A 305 2.56 13.76 -19.36
N PHE A 306 3.09 13.18 -18.28
CA PHE A 306 4.53 13.09 -18.03
C PHE A 306 5.29 12.39 -19.17
N LYS A 307 4.70 11.35 -19.79
CA LYS A 307 5.29 10.64 -20.93
C LYS A 307 5.40 11.48 -22.20
N THR A 308 4.60 12.54 -22.35
CA THR A 308 4.69 13.45 -23.50
C THR A 308 5.88 14.40 -23.44
N HIS A 309 6.57 14.51 -22.28
CA HIS A 309 7.75 15.35 -22.18
C HIS A 309 8.88 14.81 -23.07
N PRO A 310 9.58 15.64 -23.88
CA PRO A 310 10.57 15.16 -24.86
C PRO A 310 11.65 14.26 -24.28
N PHE A 311 12.10 14.55 -23.06
CA PHE A 311 13.08 13.70 -22.36
C PHE A 311 12.53 12.34 -22.00
N ILE A 312 11.29 12.28 -21.51
CA ILE A 312 10.67 11.03 -21.05
C ILE A 312 10.26 10.20 -22.27
N HIS A 313 9.65 10.86 -23.27
CA HIS A 313 9.29 10.22 -24.52
C HIS A 313 10.51 9.54 -25.17
N GLY A 314 11.64 10.22 -25.20
CA GLY A 314 12.88 9.65 -25.76
C GLY A 314 13.44 8.44 -25.01
N LEU A 315 12.98 8.14 -23.78
CA LEU A 315 13.34 6.92 -23.06
C LEU A 315 12.48 5.72 -23.48
N ILE A 316 11.24 5.96 -23.92
CA ILE A 316 10.26 4.92 -24.26
C ILE A 316 10.00 4.84 -25.78
N ASP A 317 10.59 5.71 -26.56
CA ASP A 317 10.39 5.75 -28.01
C ASP A 317 10.88 4.46 -28.68
N GLY A 318 10.03 3.87 -29.50
CA GLY A 318 10.23 2.54 -30.07
C GLY A 318 10.01 1.37 -29.09
N GLY A 319 9.62 1.66 -27.84
CA GLY A 319 9.34 0.67 -26.81
C GLY A 319 7.90 0.18 -26.80
N GLU A 320 7.61 -0.73 -25.87
CA GLU A 320 6.31 -1.36 -25.64
C GLU A 320 5.96 -1.35 -24.13
N ARG A 321 4.72 -1.00 -23.79
CA ARG A 321 4.21 -1.12 -22.42
C ARG A 321 3.88 -2.59 -22.11
N LEU A 322 4.55 -3.17 -21.12
CA LEU A 322 4.37 -4.58 -20.70
C LEU A 322 3.35 -4.74 -19.57
N ALA A 323 3.29 -3.78 -18.64
CA ALA A 323 2.40 -3.87 -17.48
C ALA A 323 1.99 -2.47 -17.02
N TRP A 324 0.88 -2.43 -16.28
CA TRP A 324 0.38 -1.24 -15.60
C TRP A 324 -0.20 -1.61 -14.25
N GLY A 325 -0.16 -0.70 -13.30
CA GLY A 325 -0.81 -0.86 -12.01
C GLY A 325 -0.88 0.43 -11.22
N ALA A 326 -1.68 0.39 -10.14
CA ALA A 326 -1.84 1.51 -9.21
C ALA A 326 -1.99 1.02 -7.78
N LYS A 327 -1.40 1.75 -6.82
CA LYS A 327 -1.50 1.44 -5.39
C LYS A 327 -1.28 2.69 -4.55
N THR A 328 -2.00 2.79 -3.43
CA THR A 328 -1.72 3.82 -2.41
C THR A 328 -0.52 3.45 -1.56
N ILE A 329 0.11 4.47 -1.00
CA ILE A 329 1.27 4.39 -0.11
C ILE A 329 0.94 5.20 1.14
N PRO A 330 1.26 4.73 2.37
CA PRO A 330 1.07 5.51 3.58
C PRO A 330 2.10 6.64 3.65
N GLY A 331 1.65 7.88 3.50
CA GLY A 331 2.49 9.09 3.44
C GLY A 331 2.67 9.81 4.77
N GLY A 332 1.99 9.38 5.85
CA GLY A 332 2.05 10.03 7.17
C GLY A 332 3.41 9.88 7.87
N GLY A 333 4.25 8.96 7.42
CA GLY A 333 5.57 8.70 7.99
C GLY A 333 5.50 8.47 9.49
N PHE A 334 6.46 9.04 10.24
CA PHE A 334 6.53 8.88 11.71
C PHE A 334 5.24 9.29 12.43
N TYR A 335 4.55 10.32 11.96
CA TYR A 335 3.31 10.80 12.58
C TYR A 335 2.06 10.02 12.16
N GLY A 336 2.17 9.13 11.17
CA GLY A 336 1.12 8.18 10.78
C GLY A 336 1.19 6.85 11.52
N LEU A 337 2.25 6.63 12.32
CA LEU A 337 2.41 5.39 13.07
C LEU A 337 1.35 5.26 14.17
N PRO A 338 0.85 4.05 14.46
CA PRO A 338 0.02 3.80 15.62
C PRO A 338 0.82 3.99 16.93
N SER A 339 0.13 4.25 18.02
CA SER A 339 0.74 4.46 19.35
C SER A 339 1.56 3.24 19.83
N ARG A 340 1.17 2.04 19.39
CA ARG A 340 1.87 0.76 19.59
C ARG A 340 1.61 -0.16 18.41
N MET A 341 2.55 -1.07 18.12
CA MET A 341 2.53 -1.95 16.95
C MET A 341 1.92 -3.32 17.26
N HIS A 342 1.28 -3.46 18.41
CA HIS A 342 0.61 -4.67 18.87
C HIS A 342 -0.65 -4.34 19.65
N VAL A 343 -1.54 -5.31 19.72
CA VAL A 343 -2.67 -5.40 20.64
C VAL A 343 -2.66 -6.80 21.26
N PRO A 344 -3.44 -7.09 22.31
CA PRO A 344 -3.58 -8.46 22.78
C PRO A 344 -4.00 -9.38 21.63
N GLY A 345 -3.19 -10.41 21.35
CA GLY A 345 -3.42 -11.39 20.29
C GLY A 345 -3.07 -10.97 18.87
N ALA A 346 -2.62 -9.71 18.61
CA ALA A 346 -2.21 -9.34 17.26
C ALA A 346 -1.04 -8.34 17.20
N VAL A 347 -0.33 -8.35 16.05
CA VAL A 347 0.73 -7.40 15.69
C VAL A 347 0.50 -6.80 14.30
N LEU A 348 1.01 -5.58 14.08
CA LEU A 348 0.93 -4.85 12.81
C LEU A 348 2.32 -4.78 12.17
N VAL A 349 2.47 -5.19 10.90
CA VAL A 349 3.75 -5.18 10.19
C VAL A 349 3.68 -4.40 8.87
N GLY A 350 4.81 -3.94 8.38
CA GLY A 350 4.93 -3.26 7.08
C GLY A 350 4.04 -2.02 6.96
N ASP A 351 3.40 -1.88 5.81
CA ASP A 351 2.56 -0.73 5.50
C ASP A 351 1.26 -0.70 6.33
N SER A 352 0.82 -1.83 6.90
CA SER A 352 -0.29 -1.88 7.87
C SER A 352 0.02 -1.05 9.13
N ALA A 353 1.29 -1.00 9.53
CA ALA A 353 1.76 -0.11 10.58
C ALA A 353 2.18 1.29 10.05
N GLY A 354 2.35 1.45 8.73
CA GLY A 354 2.77 2.70 8.12
C GLY A 354 4.29 2.88 8.01
N PHE A 355 5.07 1.80 7.95
CA PHE A 355 6.54 1.86 7.91
C PHE A 355 7.12 2.25 6.55
N VAL A 356 6.77 3.43 6.05
CA VAL A 356 7.27 3.96 4.78
C VAL A 356 8.01 5.28 4.98
N ASP A 357 9.24 5.35 4.50
CA ASP A 357 10.01 6.60 4.39
C ASP A 357 9.69 7.27 3.05
N MET A 358 8.81 8.26 3.09
CA MET A 358 8.38 9.00 1.90
C MET A 358 9.48 9.87 1.30
N MET A 359 10.50 10.25 2.07
CA MET A 359 11.61 11.06 1.56
C MET A 359 12.65 10.20 0.84
N ALA A 360 12.87 9.00 1.33
CA ALA A 360 13.69 8.01 0.65
C ALA A 360 12.95 7.26 -0.46
N LEU A 361 11.62 7.36 -0.53
CA LEU A 361 10.73 6.57 -1.40
C LEU A 361 10.91 5.06 -1.18
N LYS A 362 10.96 4.64 0.08
CA LYS A 362 11.30 3.28 0.49
C LYS A 362 10.45 2.77 1.65
N GLY A 363 9.81 1.61 1.44
CA GLY A 363 9.02 0.89 2.45
C GLY A 363 9.35 -0.60 2.53
N VAL A 364 9.70 -1.23 1.39
CA VAL A 364 9.86 -2.69 1.28
C VAL A 364 10.84 -3.26 2.31
N HIS A 365 12.02 -2.64 2.47
CA HIS A 365 13.02 -3.08 3.46
C HIS A 365 12.54 -2.90 4.91
N HIS A 366 11.71 -1.89 5.19
CA HIS A 366 11.09 -1.73 6.51
C HIS A 366 10.00 -2.78 6.74
N ALA A 367 9.23 -3.14 5.71
CA ALA A 367 8.24 -4.22 5.79
C ALA A 367 8.93 -5.54 6.14
N ILE A 368 9.98 -5.92 5.42
CA ILE A 368 10.78 -7.14 5.69
C ILE A 368 11.37 -7.09 7.11
N HIS A 369 12.00 -5.97 7.49
CA HIS A 369 12.59 -5.82 8.81
C HIS A 369 11.56 -5.95 9.92
N SER A 370 10.40 -5.30 9.78
CA SER A 370 9.32 -5.38 10.77
C SER A 370 8.75 -6.79 10.87
N GLY A 371 8.62 -7.51 9.75
CA GLY A 371 8.19 -8.90 9.73
C GLY A 371 9.17 -9.83 10.45
N LYS A 372 10.48 -9.67 10.21
CA LYS A 372 11.52 -10.40 10.95
C LYS A 372 11.42 -10.16 12.47
N LEU A 373 11.30 -8.89 12.89
CA LEU A 373 11.15 -8.54 14.30
C LEU A 373 9.86 -9.08 14.92
N ALA A 374 8.76 -9.13 14.13
CA ALA A 374 7.49 -9.71 14.56
C ALA A 374 7.63 -11.24 14.77
N GLY A 375 8.24 -11.96 13.82
CA GLY A 375 8.49 -13.39 13.94
C GLY A 375 9.29 -13.73 15.21
N GLU A 376 10.36 -13.00 15.49
CA GLU A 376 11.17 -13.17 16.70
C GLU A 376 10.37 -12.91 17.98
N ALA A 377 9.60 -11.83 18.04
CA ALA A 377 8.81 -11.48 19.22
C ALA A 377 7.64 -12.45 19.46
N ILE A 378 7.01 -12.94 18.39
CA ILE A 378 5.93 -13.94 18.46
C ILE A 378 6.50 -15.27 18.96
N TYR A 379 7.61 -15.74 18.39
CA TYR A 379 8.26 -16.96 18.83
C TYR A 379 8.59 -16.94 20.34
N GLU A 380 9.22 -15.87 20.82
CA GLU A 380 9.53 -15.72 22.23
C GLU A 380 8.28 -15.70 23.14
N ALA A 381 7.22 -15.02 22.68
CA ALA A 381 5.96 -14.97 23.40
C ALA A 381 5.26 -16.34 23.47
N LEU A 382 5.30 -17.10 22.38
CA LEU A 382 4.77 -18.48 22.30
C LEU A 382 5.56 -19.41 23.21
N LYS A 383 6.89 -19.41 23.12
CA LYS A 383 7.79 -20.23 23.94
C LYS A 383 7.64 -19.95 25.44
N ALA A 384 7.37 -18.70 25.80
CA ALA A 384 7.11 -18.31 27.19
C ALA A 384 5.68 -18.60 27.67
N GLY A 385 4.79 -19.15 26.82
CA GLY A 385 3.36 -19.34 27.11
C GLY A 385 2.58 -18.04 27.34
N LYS A 386 3.10 -16.90 26.85
CA LYS A 386 2.54 -15.55 27.10
C LYS A 386 1.87 -14.91 25.89
N ALA A 387 1.90 -15.55 24.73
CA ALA A 387 1.42 -14.98 23.46
C ALA A 387 -0.05 -14.50 23.54
N THR A 388 -0.87 -15.21 24.31
CA THR A 388 -2.29 -14.90 24.51
C THR A 388 -2.55 -13.89 25.63
N SER A 389 -1.54 -13.52 26.41
CA SER A 389 -1.69 -12.56 27.52
C SER A 389 -1.76 -11.11 26.98
N PRO A 390 -2.39 -10.19 27.72
CA PRO A 390 -2.50 -8.77 27.30
C PRO A 390 -1.15 -8.10 26.99
N ALA A 391 -0.08 -8.50 27.69
CA ALA A 391 1.27 -7.93 27.53
C ALA A 391 2.21 -8.82 26.69
N GLY A 392 1.77 -9.98 26.22
CA GLY A 392 2.64 -10.99 25.62
C GLY A 392 3.43 -10.51 24.40
N LEU A 393 2.84 -9.62 23.59
CA LEU A 393 3.44 -9.10 22.37
C LEU A 393 4.12 -7.73 22.52
N TRP A 394 4.30 -7.22 23.73
CA TRP A 394 4.96 -5.92 23.98
C TRP A 394 6.39 -5.86 23.46
N GLY A 395 7.09 -6.99 23.48
CA GLY A 395 8.45 -7.10 22.96
C GLY A 395 8.57 -6.61 21.51
N TYR A 396 7.55 -6.84 20.69
CA TYR A 396 7.55 -6.39 19.30
C TYR A 396 7.61 -4.84 19.16
N THR A 397 6.74 -4.12 19.87
CA THR A 397 6.78 -2.64 19.84
C THR A 397 8.11 -2.09 20.35
N GLY A 398 8.71 -2.70 21.38
CA GLY A 398 10.05 -2.34 21.88
C GLY A 398 11.11 -2.49 20.79
N ARG A 399 11.18 -3.65 20.15
CA ARG A 399 12.12 -3.95 19.04
C ARG A 399 11.99 -2.96 17.88
N VAL A 400 10.76 -2.65 17.47
CA VAL A 400 10.53 -1.65 16.40
C VAL A 400 11.05 -0.28 16.80
N ARG A 401 10.82 0.17 18.04
CA ARG A 401 11.30 1.49 18.53
C ARG A 401 12.82 1.58 18.61
N GLU A 402 13.50 0.49 18.87
CA GLU A 402 14.96 0.42 18.92
C GLU A 402 15.61 0.24 17.55
N SER A 403 14.85 -0.22 16.56
CA SER A 403 15.31 -0.55 15.20
C SER A 403 15.68 0.68 14.35
N SER A 404 16.21 0.41 13.15
CA SER A 404 16.44 1.42 12.11
C SER A 404 15.13 2.02 11.59
N ILE A 405 14.01 1.26 11.58
CA ILE A 405 12.69 1.72 11.12
C ILE A 405 12.31 3.02 11.86
N TRP A 406 12.29 2.96 13.19
CA TRP A 406 11.92 4.09 14.03
C TRP A 406 12.85 5.29 13.87
N LYS A 407 14.16 5.02 13.85
CA LYS A 407 15.20 6.05 13.74
C LYS A 407 15.15 6.78 12.40
N GLU A 408 14.95 6.04 11.31
CA GLU A 408 14.89 6.60 9.96
C GLU A 408 13.62 7.45 9.78
N LEU A 409 12.46 6.93 10.15
CA LEU A 409 11.19 7.67 10.07
C LEU A 409 11.21 8.93 10.94
N TRP A 410 11.80 8.86 12.15
CA TRP A 410 11.94 10.02 13.02
C TRP A 410 12.81 11.13 12.40
N ARG A 411 13.87 10.77 11.68
CA ARG A 411 14.80 11.74 11.06
C ARG A 411 14.13 12.62 10.00
N VAL A 412 13.10 12.13 9.33
CA VAL A 412 12.42 12.81 8.22
C VAL A 412 10.99 13.25 8.53
N ARG A 413 10.56 13.11 9.79
CA ARG A 413 9.17 13.17 10.25
C ARG A 413 8.38 14.43 9.86
N ASP A 414 9.02 15.60 9.77
CA ASP A 414 8.34 16.86 9.47
C ASP A 414 8.43 17.28 7.99
N ILE A 415 9.18 16.54 7.16
CA ILE A 415 9.42 16.94 5.77
C ILE A 415 8.12 16.86 4.97
N ARG A 416 7.50 15.67 4.88
CA ARG A 416 6.25 15.49 4.13
C ARG A 416 5.11 16.37 4.68
N PRO A 417 4.88 16.48 6.00
CA PRO A 417 3.94 17.43 6.58
C PRO A 417 4.16 18.89 6.15
N ALA A 418 5.40 19.32 6.04
CA ALA A 418 5.71 20.70 5.62
C ALA A 418 5.35 20.97 4.15
N PHE A 419 5.46 19.96 3.27
CA PHE A 419 5.04 20.09 1.87
C PHE A 419 3.53 20.30 1.71
N GLN A 420 2.69 19.83 2.63
CA GLN A 420 1.26 20.15 2.64
C GLN A 420 1.02 21.67 2.78
N GLN A 421 1.97 22.38 3.40
CA GLN A 421 1.92 23.84 3.57
C GLN A 421 2.60 24.62 2.43
N GLY A 422 3.02 23.95 1.35
CA GLY A 422 3.58 24.51 0.13
C GLY A 422 5.03 24.08 -0.14
N PHE A 423 5.42 24.14 -1.41
CA PHE A 423 6.70 23.64 -1.90
C PHE A 423 7.92 24.33 -1.26
N ILE A 424 7.86 25.67 -1.10
CA ILE A 424 8.99 26.45 -0.52
C ILE A 424 9.20 26.06 0.95
N LYS A 425 8.11 26.02 1.73
CA LYS A 425 8.17 25.67 3.16
C LYS A 425 8.63 24.21 3.34
N GLY A 426 8.12 23.29 2.52
CA GLY A 426 8.57 21.92 2.49
C GLY A 426 10.08 21.81 2.22
N GLY A 427 10.59 22.54 1.22
CA GLY A 427 12.02 22.58 0.90
C GLY A 427 12.89 23.14 2.03
N MET A 428 12.45 24.21 2.71
CA MET A 428 13.17 24.75 3.87
C MET A 428 13.24 23.77 5.03
N VAL A 429 12.11 23.13 5.37
CA VAL A 429 12.07 22.10 6.44
C VAL A 429 12.91 20.89 6.07
N HIS A 430 12.88 20.48 4.80
CA HIS A 430 13.73 19.39 4.29
C HIS A 430 15.22 19.72 4.50
N GLY A 431 15.67 20.89 4.07
CA GLY A 431 17.05 21.33 4.27
C GLY A 431 17.46 21.36 5.74
N MET A 432 16.60 21.94 6.60
CA MET A 432 16.85 22.03 8.04
C MET A 432 16.89 20.64 8.72
N GLN A 433 15.93 19.77 8.42
CA GLN A 433 15.87 18.43 9.00
C GLN A 433 17.06 17.56 8.55
N THR A 434 17.42 17.65 7.28
CA THR A 434 18.58 16.95 6.72
C THR A 434 19.88 17.41 7.39
N ALA A 435 20.13 18.72 7.46
CA ALA A 435 21.34 19.29 8.06
C ALA A 435 21.46 19.00 9.57
N SER A 436 20.33 18.89 10.28
CA SER A 436 20.26 18.63 11.71
C SER A 436 20.11 17.16 12.09
N PHE A 437 20.12 16.22 11.12
CA PHE A 437 19.82 14.80 11.35
C PHE A 437 18.49 14.57 12.09
N GLY A 438 17.47 15.36 11.73
CA GLY A 438 16.14 15.29 12.32
C GLY A 438 15.95 16.10 13.61
N LYS A 439 16.97 16.78 14.16
CA LYS A 439 16.88 17.52 15.43
C LYS A 439 16.13 18.85 15.31
N ALA A 440 15.98 19.40 14.09
CA ALA A 440 15.23 20.63 13.81
C ALA A 440 14.27 20.41 12.62
N PRO A 441 13.08 21.04 12.61
CA PRO A 441 12.58 21.91 13.67
C PRO A 441 12.24 21.13 14.96
N ARG A 442 12.23 21.82 16.12
CA ARG A 442 11.88 21.19 17.40
C ARG A 442 10.38 21.00 17.58
N LYS A 443 9.56 21.83 16.94
CA LYS A 443 8.10 21.76 17.00
C LYS A 443 7.58 20.94 15.83
N ARG A 444 6.64 20.00 16.12
CA ARG A 444 5.93 19.23 15.11
C ARG A 444 5.27 20.16 14.08
N VAL A 445 5.49 19.88 12.80
CA VAL A 445 4.73 20.52 11.73
C VAL A 445 3.33 19.91 11.72
N ARG A 446 2.31 20.74 11.95
CA ARG A 446 0.91 20.28 11.93
C ARG A 446 0.44 20.08 10.50
N PHE A 447 -0.30 19.01 10.28
CA PHE A 447 -0.96 18.67 9.01
C PHE A 447 -2.27 17.93 9.29
N ARG A 448 -3.08 17.70 8.25
CA ARG A 448 -4.37 17.05 8.36
C ARG A 448 -4.40 15.81 7.48
N THR A 449 -5.30 14.87 7.80
CA THR A 449 -5.58 13.73 6.92
C THR A 449 -6.23 14.20 5.63
N ASP A 450 -6.01 13.50 4.54
CA ASP A 450 -6.51 13.85 3.21
C ASP A 450 -8.01 14.10 3.15
N ALA A 451 -8.80 13.25 3.81
CA ALA A 451 -10.25 13.38 3.82
C ALA A 451 -10.75 14.64 4.54
N LYS A 452 -9.93 15.26 5.42
CA LYS A 452 -10.24 16.52 6.10
C LYS A 452 -9.74 17.75 5.34
N GLU A 453 -9.06 17.58 4.21
CA GLU A 453 -8.63 18.69 3.37
C GLU A 453 -9.72 19.10 2.38
N PRO A 454 -10.05 20.41 2.29
CA PRO A 454 -11.09 20.88 1.39
C PRO A 454 -10.67 20.72 -0.06
N ILE A 455 -11.62 20.32 -0.90
CA ILE A 455 -11.48 20.17 -2.34
C ILE A 455 -12.41 21.14 -3.08
N PHE A 456 -12.03 21.50 -4.30
CA PHE A 456 -12.82 22.34 -5.21
C PHE A 456 -12.58 21.91 -6.66
N ILE A 457 -13.50 22.24 -7.59
CA ILE A 457 -13.29 22.02 -9.00
C ILE A 457 -12.47 23.19 -9.55
N GLY A 458 -11.22 22.90 -9.92
CA GLY A 458 -10.30 23.85 -10.52
C GLY A 458 -10.32 23.83 -12.04
N THR A 459 -9.56 24.75 -12.63
CA THR A 459 -9.33 24.76 -14.07
C THR A 459 -7.87 24.46 -14.35
N ARG A 460 -7.59 23.39 -15.10
CA ARG A 460 -6.26 23.10 -15.63
C ARG A 460 -6.09 23.87 -16.96
N LYS A 461 -4.95 24.56 -17.09
CA LYS A 461 -4.61 25.26 -18.34
C LYS A 461 -4.23 24.28 -19.45
N GLU A 462 -3.53 23.21 -19.08
CA GLU A 462 -3.14 22.14 -19.98
C GLU A 462 -4.14 20.98 -19.80
N SER A 463 -4.80 20.58 -20.89
CA SER A 463 -5.60 19.36 -20.90
C SER A 463 -4.71 18.14 -20.84
N TYR A 464 -5.19 17.07 -20.25
CA TYR A 464 -4.52 15.78 -20.34
C TYR A 464 -4.46 15.29 -21.80
N PRO A 465 -3.40 14.57 -22.19
CA PRO A 465 -3.25 14.08 -23.55
C PRO A 465 -4.35 13.07 -23.89
N LYS A 466 -4.77 13.05 -25.14
CA LYS A 466 -5.68 12.01 -25.64
C LYS A 466 -4.91 10.69 -25.80
N PRO A 467 -5.52 9.54 -25.47
CA PRO A 467 -4.93 8.23 -25.73
C PRO A 467 -4.61 8.03 -27.20
N ASP A 468 -3.42 7.50 -27.50
CA ASP A 468 -2.97 7.12 -28.83
C ASP A 468 -2.78 5.60 -29.01
N GLY A 469 -2.95 4.85 -27.91
CA GLY A 469 -2.80 3.40 -27.86
C GLY A 469 -1.35 2.89 -27.98
N LYS A 470 -0.38 3.79 -28.10
CA LYS A 470 1.05 3.45 -28.25
C LYS A 470 1.90 3.95 -27.08
N TYR A 471 1.77 5.22 -26.74
CA TYR A 471 2.52 5.85 -25.64
C TYR A 471 1.58 6.42 -24.59
N VAL A 472 0.39 6.83 -24.95
CA VAL A 472 -0.64 7.37 -24.07
C VAL A 472 -1.83 6.41 -24.07
N PHE A 473 -2.23 5.96 -22.89
CA PHE A 473 -3.28 4.95 -22.71
C PHE A 473 -4.43 5.51 -21.88
N ASP A 474 -5.64 5.05 -22.16
CA ASP A 474 -6.80 5.31 -21.32
C ASP A 474 -6.81 4.43 -20.06
N LYS A 475 -7.73 4.75 -19.13
CA LYS A 475 -7.86 4.04 -17.86
C LYS A 475 -8.31 2.57 -18.07
N LEU A 476 -9.25 2.29 -18.99
CA LEU A 476 -9.76 0.93 -19.21
C LEU A 476 -8.73 0.02 -19.86
N GLY A 477 -8.02 0.49 -20.89
CA GLY A 477 -6.91 -0.25 -21.48
C GLY A 477 -5.78 -0.48 -20.48
N SER A 478 -5.66 0.37 -19.45
CA SER A 478 -4.69 0.20 -18.37
C SER A 478 -5.16 -0.81 -17.33
N VAL A 479 -6.46 -0.86 -17.01
CA VAL A 479 -7.05 -1.93 -16.17
C VAL A 479 -6.84 -3.29 -16.81
N PHE A 480 -7.07 -3.41 -18.11
CA PHE A 480 -6.80 -4.65 -18.86
C PHE A 480 -5.31 -5.08 -18.71
N ALA A 481 -4.37 -4.12 -18.85
CA ALA A 481 -2.93 -4.39 -18.71
C ALA A 481 -2.48 -4.73 -17.29
N SER A 482 -3.35 -4.60 -16.28
CA SER A 482 -3.10 -5.03 -14.89
C SER A 482 -3.45 -6.50 -14.64
N GLY A 483 -4.06 -7.19 -15.62
CA GLY A 483 -4.61 -8.53 -15.42
C GLY A 483 -5.80 -8.57 -14.47
N ASN A 484 -6.48 -7.42 -14.25
CA ASN A 484 -7.58 -7.34 -13.30
C ASN A 484 -8.75 -8.26 -13.67
N GLN A 485 -9.13 -9.11 -12.74
CA GLN A 485 -10.27 -10.01 -12.85
C GLN A 485 -11.12 -9.91 -11.60
N THR A 486 -12.34 -9.46 -11.77
CA THR A 486 -13.30 -9.31 -10.67
C THR A 486 -14.68 -9.63 -11.24
N ARG A 487 -15.39 -10.53 -10.62
CA ARG A 487 -16.73 -10.95 -11.04
C ARG A 487 -17.71 -9.79 -10.91
N ASP A 488 -18.48 -9.49 -11.97
CA ASP A 488 -19.38 -8.32 -12.03
C ASP A 488 -20.58 -8.45 -11.09
N ASP A 489 -21.03 -9.66 -10.82
CA ASP A 489 -22.22 -9.96 -10.03
C ASP A 489 -21.93 -10.24 -8.54
N GLN A 490 -20.69 -10.04 -8.06
CA GLN A 490 -20.40 -10.10 -6.64
C GLN A 490 -20.83 -8.83 -5.89
N PRO A 491 -21.04 -8.89 -4.56
CA PRO A 491 -21.38 -7.72 -3.76
C PRO A 491 -20.28 -6.65 -3.86
N SER A 492 -20.69 -5.36 -3.96
CA SER A 492 -19.72 -4.27 -4.04
C SER A 492 -18.85 -4.17 -2.79
N HIS A 493 -17.54 -4.28 -2.98
CA HIS A 493 -16.52 -4.03 -1.96
C HIS A 493 -16.22 -2.55 -1.75
N ILE A 494 -16.85 -1.66 -2.55
CA ILE A 494 -16.65 -0.22 -2.50
C ILE A 494 -17.79 0.40 -1.71
N LYS A 495 -17.46 1.02 -0.58
CA LYS A 495 -18.42 1.67 0.30
C LYS A 495 -18.30 3.18 0.15
N VAL A 496 -19.26 3.80 -0.52
CA VAL A 496 -19.40 5.25 -0.73
C VAL A 496 -20.87 5.65 -0.70
N ARG A 497 -21.15 6.94 -0.47
CA ARG A 497 -22.49 7.48 -0.69
C ARG A 497 -22.70 7.70 -2.19
N HIS A 498 -23.84 7.27 -2.72
CA HIS A 498 -24.17 7.45 -4.13
C HIS A 498 -24.55 8.89 -4.49
N ASN A 499 -25.17 9.63 -3.57
CA ASN A 499 -25.55 11.03 -3.76
C ASN A 499 -24.62 11.94 -2.95
N VAL A 500 -23.78 12.71 -3.64
CA VAL A 500 -22.75 13.56 -3.03
C VAL A 500 -22.61 14.89 -3.80
N PRO A 501 -21.98 15.93 -3.22
CA PRO A 501 -21.66 17.16 -3.95
C PRO A 501 -20.85 16.88 -5.21
N VAL A 502 -21.11 17.69 -6.25
CA VAL A 502 -20.45 17.56 -7.54
C VAL A 502 -18.92 17.62 -7.44
N GLU A 503 -18.38 18.40 -6.50
CA GLU A 503 -16.94 18.49 -6.25
C GLU A 503 -16.36 17.15 -5.77
N LEU A 504 -17.10 16.45 -4.91
CA LEU A 504 -16.65 15.15 -4.37
C LEU A 504 -16.78 14.04 -5.42
N ALA A 505 -17.90 14.02 -6.15
CA ALA A 505 -18.09 13.10 -7.27
C ALA A 505 -17.00 13.27 -8.34
N THR A 506 -16.71 14.53 -8.72
CA THR A 506 -15.61 14.87 -9.65
C THR A 506 -14.27 14.37 -9.11
N ALA A 507 -13.99 14.55 -7.80
CA ALA A 507 -12.75 14.06 -7.22
C ALA A 507 -12.63 12.53 -7.31
N TRP A 508 -13.70 11.78 -7.10
CA TRP A 508 -13.69 10.31 -7.21
C TRP A 508 -13.47 9.84 -8.65
N GLU A 509 -14.18 10.46 -9.60
CA GLU A 509 -14.06 10.13 -11.04
C GLU A 509 -12.64 10.37 -11.58
N TRP A 510 -12.04 11.53 -11.24
CA TRP A 510 -10.70 11.86 -11.72
C TRP A 510 -9.60 11.12 -10.95
N MET A 511 -9.71 11.02 -9.62
CA MET A 511 -8.74 10.32 -8.78
C MET A 511 -8.58 8.85 -9.16
N CYS A 512 -9.70 8.18 -9.50
CA CYS A 512 -9.70 6.76 -9.78
C CYS A 512 -8.89 6.44 -11.04
N PRO A 513 -7.82 5.62 -10.94
CA PRO A 513 -7.01 5.27 -12.09
C PRO A 513 -7.66 4.18 -12.97
N ALA A 514 -8.78 3.59 -12.50
CA ALA A 514 -9.42 2.42 -13.10
C ALA A 514 -10.87 2.67 -13.58
N LYS A 515 -11.29 3.94 -13.65
CA LYS A 515 -12.64 4.31 -14.13
C LYS A 515 -13.77 3.57 -13.42
N VAL A 516 -13.74 3.54 -12.09
CA VAL A 516 -14.76 2.88 -11.26
C VAL A 516 -15.98 3.78 -11.02
N TYR A 517 -15.77 5.10 -10.91
CA TYR A 517 -16.80 6.08 -10.57
C TYR A 517 -17.19 6.87 -11.79
N GLU A 518 -18.51 6.96 -12.03
CA GLU A 518 -19.09 7.73 -13.12
C GLU A 518 -20.21 8.62 -12.59
N ILE A 519 -20.16 9.91 -12.93
CA ILE A 519 -21.21 10.86 -12.58
C ILE A 519 -22.39 10.66 -13.53
N SER A 520 -23.63 10.58 -13.00
CA SER A 520 -24.83 10.51 -13.84
C SER A 520 -24.94 11.76 -14.73
N GLY A 521 -25.45 11.58 -15.94
CA GLY A 521 -25.66 12.69 -16.88
C GLY A 521 -26.79 13.66 -16.49
N ASP A 522 -27.47 13.42 -15.36
CA ASP A 522 -28.56 14.26 -14.86
C ASP A 522 -28.04 15.59 -14.32
N ALA A 523 -28.81 16.64 -14.47
CA ALA A 523 -28.47 17.94 -13.92
C ALA A 523 -28.37 17.86 -12.38
N PRO A 524 -27.38 18.53 -11.75
CA PRO A 524 -27.23 18.53 -10.31
C PRO A 524 -28.51 19.00 -9.61
N GLN A 525 -29.01 18.21 -8.67
CA GLN A 525 -30.13 18.59 -7.80
C GLN A 525 -29.60 19.13 -6.47
N ASN A 526 -29.87 20.37 -6.16
CA ASN A 526 -29.36 21.04 -4.95
C ASN A 526 -27.84 20.96 -4.77
N GLY A 527 -27.08 20.94 -5.90
CA GLY A 527 -25.61 20.83 -5.88
C GLY A 527 -25.07 19.43 -5.65
N THR A 528 -25.94 18.40 -5.59
CA THR A 528 -25.55 16.99 -5.52
C THR A 528 -25.79 16.26 -6.84
N VAL A 529 -25.03 15.20 -7.07
CA VAL A 529 -25.13 14.32 -8.24
C VAL A 529 -25.09 12.86 -7.79
N THR A 530 -25.65 11.98 -8.61
CA THR A 530 -25.58 10.53 -8.41
C THR A 530 -24.28 9.99 -9.01
N VAL A 531 -23.59 9.12 -8.26
CA VAL A 531 -22.40 8.41 -8.71
C VAL A 531 -22.73 6.94 -8.92
N HIS A 532 -22.48 6.47 -10.14
CA HIS A 532 -22.55 5.05 -10.50
C HIS A 532 -21.21 4.38 -10.29
N LEU A 533 -21.23 3.11 -9.93
CA LEU A 533 -20.03 2.31 -9.66
C LEU A 533 -19.90 1.16 -10.66
N SER A 534 -18.67 0.96 -11.14
CA SER A 534 -18.23 -0.22 -11.88
C SER A 534 -17.18 -0.98 -11.05
N PRO A 535 -17.61 -1.78 -10.03
CA PRO A 535 -16.68 -2.39 -9.07
C PRO A 535 -15.70 -3.38 -9.71
N SER A 536 -16.08 -4.03 -10.81
CA SER A 536 -15.22 -4.98 -11.54
C SER A 536 -13.98 -4.32 -12.16
N ASN A 537 -14.00 -3.01 -12.42
CA ASN A 537 -12.82 -2.28 -12.86
C ASN A 537 -11.81 -2.02 -11.73
N CYS A 538 -12.20 -2.22 -10.46
CA CYS A 538 -11.40 -1.80 -9.31
C CYS A 538 -10.12 -2.65 -9.16
N VAL A 539 -8.96 -2.03 -9.33
CA VAL A 539 -7.63 -2.64 -9.07
C VAL A 539 -7.22 -2.55 -7.60
N GLN A 540 -8.15 -2.28 -6.70
CA GLN A 540 -7.95 -2.23 -5.25
C GLN A 540 -6.77 -1.35 -4.81
N CYS A 541 -6.58 -0.22 -5.50
CA CYS A 541 -5.50 0.72 -5.18
C CYS A 541 -5.65 1.41 -3.81
N GLY A 542 -6.86 1.50 -3.27
CA GLY A 542 -7.14 2.09 -1.96
C GLY A 542 -7.37 3.60 -1.94
N ALA A 543 -7.24 4.31 -3.05
CA ALA A 543 -7.29 5.78 -3.09
C ALA A 543 -8.60 6.38 -2.54
N ILE A 544 -9.72 5.68 -2.68
CA ILE A 544 -11.03 6.15 -2.20
C ILE A 544 -11.06 6.43 -0.70
N THR A 545 -10.25 5.72 0.10
CA THR A 545 -10.16 5.91 1.55
C THR A 545 -9.65 7.31 1.91
N ALA A 546 -8.80 7.90 1.07
CA ALA A 546 -8.31 9.28 1.25
C ALA A 546 -9.36 10.36 0.91
N LYS A 547 -10.46 10.00 0.25
CA LYS A 547 -11.50 10.93 -0.22
C LYS A 547 -12.90 10.55 0.27
N GLY A 548 -13.03 10.05 1.50
CA GLY A 548 -14.32 9.89 2.18
C GLY A 548 -15.07 8.59 1.86
N GLY A 549 -14.45 7.62 1.16
CA GLY A 549 -14.98 6.28 0.98
C GLY A 549 -14.20 5.23 1.75
N ARG A 550 -14.53 3.95 1.54
CA ARG A 550 -13.85 2.80 2.13
C ARG A 550 -13.88 1.62 1.17
N LEU A 551 -12.83 0.81 1.20
CA LEU A 551 -12.83 -0.53 0.61
C LEU A 551 -12.95 -1.58 1.71
N THR A 552 -13.77 -2.59 1.45
CA THR A 552 -13.70 -3.90 2.11
C THR A 552 -13.00 -4.86 1.14
N PRO A 553 -12.51 -6.02 1.56
CA PRO A 553 -12.03 -7.01 0.60
C PRO A 553 -13.15 -7.43 -0.36
N PRO A 554 -12.91 -7.58 -1.67
CA PRO A 554 -13.81 -8.31 -2.56
C PRO A 554 -13.68 -9.81 -2.30
N GLU A 555 -14.46 -10.63 -2.97
CA GLU A 555 -14.31 -12.09 -2.97
C GLU A 555 -12.89 -12.51 -3.31
N GLY A 556 -12.36 -13.50 -2.62
CA GLY A 556 -11.02 -14.02 -2.80
C GLY A 556 -10.71 -14.39 -4.25
N GLY A 557 -9.50 -14.12 -4.71
CA GLY A 557 -9.10 -14.27 -6.10
C GLY A 557 -9.41 -13.06 -7.00
N SER A 558 -10.23 -12.10 -6.52
CA SER A 558 -10.57 -10.90 -7.28
C SER A 558 -9.46 -9.84 -7.26
N GLY A 559 -9.36 -9.07 -8.33
CA GLY A 559 -8.46 -7.92 -8.43
C GLY A 559 -7.37 -8.07 -9.48
N PRO A 560 -6.30 -7.27 -9.41
CA PRO A 560 -5.20 -7.30 -10.37
C PRO A 560 -4.34 -8.56 -10.21
N GLU A 561 -3.70 -8.95 -11.32
CA GLU A 561 -2.73 -10.05 -11.35
C GLU A 561 -1.37 -9.50 -11.79
N TYR A 562 -0.69 -8.81 -10.88
CA TYR A 562 0.62 -8.24 -11.14
C TYR A 562 1.70 -9.33 -11.22
N THR A 563 2.54 -9.25 -12.26
CA THR A 563 3.59 -10.28 -12.52
C THR A 563 5.01 -9.72 -12.43
N ILE A 564 5.22 -8.48 -12.88
CA ILE A 564 6.54 -7.83 -12.97
C ILE A 564 6.57 -6.42 -12.37
N THR A 565 5.59 -6.10 -11.52
CA THR A 565 5.44 -4.74 -10.96
C THR A 565 6.16 -4.52 -9.65
#